data_012d9da924d804fceb4cb1e936a8b8b2
#
_entry.id   012d9da924d804fceb4cb1e936a8b8b2
#
_cell.length_a   1.000
_cell.length_b   1.000
_cell.length_c   1.000
_cell.angle_alpha   90.00
_cell.angle_beta   90.00
_cell.angle_gamma   90.00
#
_symmetry.space_group_name_H-M   'P 1'
#
loop_
_entity.id
_entity.type
_entity.pdbx_description
1 polymer ?
#
loop_
_entity_poly.entity_id
_entity_poly.type
_entity_poly.pdbx_seq_one_letter_code
_entity_poly.pdbx_strand_id
1 'polypeptide(L)'
;MNIAVLGTGLTGQTIGTKLVRLGHEVMLGSRDPAKPAAVTWARDAGQHALYGTFQNAAEFGEIVFNCTLGSASLEALEQAGAENLRGKV
;
A
#
# COMPACT_ATOMS: atom_id res chain seq x y z
N MET A 1 -1.51 4.80 13.34
CA MET A 1 -1.08 5.61 12.18
C MET A 1 -1.54 4.93 10.90
N ASN A 2 -1.94 5.71 9.93
CA ASN A 2 -2.35 5.18 8.63
C ASN A 2 -1.13 5.12 7.71
N ILE A 3 -0.83 3.94 7.20
CA ILE A 3 0.36 3.71 6.38
C ILE A 3 -0.05 3.09 5.04
N ALA A 4 0.49 3.63 3.96
CA ALA A 4 0.29 3.09 2.63
C ALA A 4 1.51 2.28 2.21
N VAL A 5 1.27 1.15 1.56
CA VAL A 5 2.35 0.35 0.96
C VAL A 5 2.01 0.17 -0.52
N LEU A 6 2.83 0.72 -1.39
CA LEU A 6 2.63 0.60 -2.82
C LEU A 6 3.28 -0.68 -3.32
N GLY A 7 2.46 -1.61 -3.77
CA GLY A 7 2.92 -2.92 -4.25
C GLY A 7 2.29 -4.06 -3.45
N THR A 8 2.07 -5.17 -4.13
CA THR A 8 1.41 -6.35 -3.55
C THR A 8 2.27 -7.60 -3.62
N GLY A 9 3.56 -7.44 -3.95
CA GLY A 9 4.51 -8.54 -3.97
C GLY A 9 4.93 -8.93 -2.56
N LEU A 10 5.88 -9.88 -2.49
CA LEU A 10 6.33 -10.42 -1.20
C LEU A 10 6.87 -9.33 -0.26
N THR A 11 7.67 -8.39 -0.78
CA THR A 11 8.24 -7.33 0.04
C THR A 11 7.15 -6.45 0.64
N GLY A 12 6.18 -6.02 -0.16
CA GLY A 12 5.07 -5.19 0.30
C GLY A 12 4.22 -5.90 1.34
N GLN A 13 3.90 -7.16 1.10
CA GLN A 13 3.11 -7.94 2.05
C GLN A 13 3.86 -8.16 3.37
N THR A 14 5.16 -8.41 3.30
CA THR A 14 5.98 -8.62 4.51
C THR A 14 6.00 -7.35 5.36
N ILE A 15 6.26 -6.21 4.74
CA ILE A 15 6.27 -4.92 5.44
C ILE A 15 4.88 -4.61 5.99
N GLY A 16 3.84 -4.79 5.19
CA GLY A 16 2.47 -4.54 5.61
C GLY A 16 2.06 -5.37 6.81
N THR A 17 2.39 -6.65 6.79
CA THR A 17 2.08 -7.56 7.91
C THR A 17 2.75 -7.09 9.19
N LYS A 18 4.02 -6.70 9.10
CA LYS A 18 4.77 -6.21 10.27
C LYS A 18 4.12 -4.95 10.84
N LEU A 19 3.73 -4.02 9.97
CA LEU A 19 3.11 -2.77 10.40
C LEU A 19 1.74 -3.00 11.05
N VAL A 20 0.96 -3.93 10.52
CA VAL A 20 -0.33 -4.31 11.12
C VAL A 20 -0.11 -4.88 12.52
N ARG A 21 0.90 -5.71 12.68
CA ARG A 21 1.23 -6.29 13.99
C ARG A 21 1.66 -5.23 15.01
N LEU A 22 2.23 -4.12 14.53
CA LEU A 22 2.61 -3.01 15.39
C LEU A 22 1.45 -2.09 15.74
N GLY A 23 0.24 -2.40 15.27
CA GLY A 23 -0.97 -1.65 15.60
C GLY A 23 -1.34 -0.55 14.62
N HIS A 24 -0.72 -0.51 13.46
CA HIS A 24 -1.04 0.49 12.43
C HIS A 24 -2.12 0.02 11.48
N GLU A 25 -2.83 0.97 10.88
CA GLU A 25 -3.75 0.72 9.77
C GLU A 25 -2.94 0.77 8.49
N VAL A 26 -3.00 -0.29 7.67
CA VAL A 26 -2.15 -0.44 6.48
C VAL A 26 -2.99 -0.72 5.26
N MET A 27 -2.77 0.05 4.19
CA MET A 27 -3.42 -0.20 2.90
C MET A 27 -2.37 -0.56 1.86
N LEU A 28 -2.50 -1.74 1.27
CA LEU A 28 -1.70 -2.12 0.09
C LEU A 28 -2.35 -1.53 -1.15
N GLY A 29 -1.55 -0.88 -1.97
CA GLY A 29 -1.99 -0.31 -3.23
C GLY A 29 -1.49 -1.10 -4.43
N SER A 30 -2.31 -1.20 -5.46
CA SER A 30 -1.97 -1.85 -6.73
C SER A 30 -2.64 -1.13 -7.89
N ARG A 31 -2.40 -1.59 -9.12
CA ARG A 31 -3.09 -1.06 -10.29
C ARG A 31 -4.56 -1.45 -10.30
N ASP A 32 -4.85 -2.63 -9.78
CA ASP A 32 -6.19 -3.19 -9.76
C ASP A 32 -6.78 -2.99 -8.36
N PRO A 33 -7.94 -2.31 -8.23
CA PRO A 33 -8.54 -2.07 -6.92
C PRO A 33 -8.90 -3.34 -6.15
N ALA A 34 -9.00 -4.47 -6.84
CA ALA A 34 -9.35 -5.75 -6.21
C ALA A 34 -8.34 -6.83 -6.58
N LYS A 35 -7.05 -6.50 -6.60
CA LYS A 35 -6.01 -7.47 -6.93
C LYS A 35 -6.06 -8.65 -5.96
N PRO A 36 -6.11 -9.91 -6.48
CA PRO A 36 -6.26 -11.09 -5.62
C PRO A 36 -5.21 -11.20 -4.50
N ALA A 37 -3.96 -10.88 -4.80
CA ALA A 37 -2.90 -10.93 -3.79
C ALA A 37 -3.16 -9.96 -2.63
N ALA A 38 -3.66 -8.76 -2.93
CA ALA A 38 -3.96 -7.76 -1.91
C ALA A 38 -5.20 -8.16 -1.10
N VAL A 39 -6.24 -8.68 -1.76
CA VAL A 39 -7.46 -9.12 -1.10
C VAL A 39 -7.16 -10.26 -0.12
N THR A 40 -6.37 -11.23 -0.56
CA THR A 40 -5.99 -12.37 0.28
C THR A 40 -5.15 -11.90 1.47
N TRP A 41 -4.18 -11.01 1.22
CA TRP A 41 -3.36 -10.46 2.29
C TRP A 41 -4.20 -9.73 3.34
N ALA A 42 -5.13 -8.88 2.91
CA ALA A 42 -5.96 -8.11 3.82
C ALA A 42 -6.81 -9.03 4.70
N ARG A 43 -7.38 -10.07 4.10
CA ARG A 43 -8.18 -11.05 4.84
C ARG A 43 -7.34 -11.77 5.89
N ASP A 44 -6.12 -12.16 5.53
CA ASP A 44 -5.25 -12.95 6.42
C ASP A 44 -4.58 -12.09 7.49
N ALA A 45 -4.28 -10.83 7.18
CA ALA A 45 -3.60 -9.94 8.12
C ALA A 45 -4.53 -9.32 9.17
N GLY A 46 -5.83 -9.29 8.92
CA GLY A 46 -6.82 -8.88 9.90
C GLY A 46 -7.52 -7.57 9.57
N GLN A 47 -8.29 -7.05 10.55
CA GLN A 47 -9.19 -5.93 10.31
C GLN A 47 -8.48 -4.59 10.08
N HIS A 48 -7.21 -4.46 10.43
CA HIS A 48 -6.42 -3.25 10.18
C HIS A 48 -5.72 -3.28 8.83
N ALA A 49 -5.89 -4.34 8.05
CA ALA A 49 -5.28 -4.52 6.75
C ALA A 49 -6.31 -4.18 5.66
N LEU A 50 -5.95 -3.26 4.79
CA LEU A 50 -6.81 -2.75 3.72
C LEU A 50 -6.13 -2.89 2.38
N TYR A 51 -6.88 -2.73 1.30
CA TYR A 51 -6.34 -2.77 -0.06
C TYR A 51 -7.09 -1.80 -0.96
N GLY A 52 -6.44 -1.37 -2.03
CA GLY A 52 -7.04 -0.47 -3.00
C GLY A 52 -6.09 -0.18 -4.14
N THR A 53 -6.38 0.86 -4.91
CA THR A 53 -5.48 1.33 -5.97
C THR A 53 -4.28 2.05 -5.35
N PHE A 54 -3.26 2.34 -6.18
CA PHE A 54 -2.15 3.19 -5.74
C PHE A 54 -2.66 4.55 -5.25
N GLN A 55 -3.63 5.12 -5.94
CA GLN A 55 -4.22 6.40 -5.54
C GLN A 55 -4.94 6.30 -4.19
N ASN A 56 -5.74 5.25 -4.01
CA ASN A 56 -6.46 5.03 -2.75
C ASN A 56 -5.48 4.90 -1.59
N ALA A 57 -4.41 4.12 -1.76
CA ALA A 57 -3.42 3.93 -0.72
C ALA A 57 -2.70 5.24 -0.39
N ALA A 58 -2.31 6.00 -1.42
CA ALA A 58 -1.61 7.26 -1.21
C ALA A 58 -2.47 8.29 -0.49
N GLU A 59 -3.76 8.35 -0.78
CA GLU A 59 -4.68 9.24 -0.07
C GLU A 59 -4.84 8.82 1.39
N PHE A 60 -4.90 7.53 1.64
CA PHE A 60 -5.10 6.96 2.97
C PHE A 60 -3.89 7.17 3.88
N GLY A 61 -2.68 6.96 3.37
CA GLY A 61 -1.48 6.89 4.19
C GLY A 61 -0.89 8.24 4.57
N GLU A 62 -0.47 8.37 5.81
CA GLU A 62 0.35 9.49 6.27
C GLU A 62 1.81 9.26 5.91
N ILE A 63 2.20 7.99 5.87
CA ILE A 63 3.51 7.52 5.43
C ILE A 63 3.30 6.56 4.27
N VAL A 64 4.12 6.65 3.24
CA VAL A 64 4.00 5.81 2.05
C VAL A 64 5.31 5.04 1.84
N PHE A 65 5.20 3.70 1.83
CA PHE A 65 6.32 2.82 1.49
C PHE A 65 6.16 2.38 0.04
N ASN A 66 7.15 2.66 -0.78
CA ASN A 66 7.14 2.22 -2.17
C ASN A 66 7.88 0.88 -2.28
N CYS A 67 7.12 -0.19 -2.40
CA CYS A 67 7.62 -1.56 -2.50
C CYS A 67 7.47 -2.15 -3.90
N THR A 68 7.30 -1.29 -4.91
CA THR A 68 7.23 -1.73 -6.30
C THR A 68 8.62 -1.93 -6.86
N LEU A 69 8.72 -2.70 -7.94
CA LEU A 69 10.01 -3.05 -8.53
C LEU A 69 10.35 -2.23 -9.77
N GLY A 70 11.58 -1.77 -9.86
CA GLY A 70 12.17 -1.19 -11.07
C GLY A 70 11.30 -0.15 -11.75
N SER A 71 11.00 -0.34 -13.05
CA SER A 71 10.19 0.59 -13.83
C SER A 71 8.74 0.71 -13.33
N ALA A 72 8.24 -0.29 -12.63
CA ALA A 72 6.92 -0.22 -12.04
C ALA A 72 6.84 0.80 -10.89
N SER A 73 7.98 1.12 -10.28
CA SER A 73 8.04 2.12 -9.21
C SER A 73 7.60 3.50 -9.68
N LEU A 74 8.12 3.96 -10.83
CA LEU A 74 7.74 5.26 -11.37
C LEU A 74 6.25 5.31 -11.73
N GLU A 75 5.76 4.26 -12.37
CA GLU A 75 4.35 4.15 -12.74
C GLU A 75 3.45 4.16 -11.50
N ALA A 76 3.85 3.46 -10.45
CA ALA A 76 3.08 3.43 -9.21
C ALA A 76 2.99 4.82 -8.58
N LEU A 77 4.09 5.58 -8.59
CA LEU A 77 4.10 6.94 -8.05
C LEU A 77 3.23 7.88 -8.89
N GLU A 78 3.24 7.72 -10.22
CA GLU A 78 2.38 8.52 -11.09
C GLU A 78 0.89 8.21 -10.83
N GLN A 79 0.54 6.94 -10.67
CA GLN A 79 -0.84 6.53 -10.41
C GLN A 79 -1.30 6.93 -9.02
N ALA A 80 -0.39 7.02 -8.06
CA ALA A 80 -0.70 7.47 -6.71
C ALA A 80 -1.09 8.95 -6.70
N GLY A 81 -0.52 9.74 -7.60
CA GLY A 81 -0.82 11.15 -7.73
C GLY A 81 0.10 12.03 -6.88
N ALA A 82 0.71 13.03 -7.50
CA ALA A 82 1.65 13.91 -6.82
C ALA A 82 1.03 14.62 -5.62
N GLU A 83 -0.23 15.01 -5.73
CA GLU A 83 -0.92 15.69 -4.64
C GLU A 83 -1.05 14.81 -3.41
N ASN A 84 -1.30 13.51 -3.61
CA ASN A 84 -1.47 12.57 -2.52
C ASN A 84 -0.14 12.23 -1.83
N LEU A 85 0.99 12.48 -2.51
CA LEU A 85 2.32 12.20 -1.96
C LEU A 85 2.97 13.43 -1.35
N ARG A 86 2.41 14.60 -1.58
CA ARG A 86 2.97 15.86 -1.07
C ARG A 86 3.03 15.86 0.46
N GLY A 87 4.20 16.16 0.99
CA GLY A 87 4.40 16.23 2.43
C GLY A 87 4.43 14.89 3.14
N LYS A 88 4.43 13.77 2.40
CA LYS A 88 4.47 12.43 2.99
C LYS A 88 5.85 11.82 2.85
N VAL A 89 6.14 10.95 3.75
CA VAL A 89 7.42 10.23 3.77
C VAL A 89 7.32 8.91 3.01
#